data_d3f4b8842017d6ce24ac111ded358418
#
_entry.id   d3f4b8842017d6ce24ac111ded358418
#
_cell.length_a   1.000
_cell.length_b   1.000
_cell.length_c   1.000
_cell.angle_alpha   90.00
_cell.angle_beta   90.00
_cell.angle_gamma   90.00
#
_symmetry.space_group_name_H-M   'P 1'
#
loop_
_entity.id
_entity.type
_entity.pdbx_description
1 polymer ?
#
loop_
_entity_poly.entity_id
_entity_poly.type
_entity_poly.pdbx_seq_one_letter_code
_entity_poly.pdbx_strand_id
1 'polypeptide(L)'
;EAETEAWQKLIRVLTHEIMNSIAPIISLSETVTERASSNGLNERDYSIMLQAMQTIHRRSKGLLDFVENYRKLTRIPVPMQQLFPVSSLFDDLRGLYPAGAISFSFSVRPVDLRIYADRAMIEQVLINLLKNAVEACQERPYPEVRVNAFRREGVPVITVSDNGYGIVPEAMDKVFVPFFTTKQGGSGIGLSVCRQI
;
A
#
# COMPACT_ATOMS: atom_id res chain seq x y z
N GLU A 1 -8.89 20.59 15.49
CA GLU A 1 -9.02 21.25 14.15
C GLU A 1 -8.30 20.44 13.08
N ALA A 2 -7.00 20.12 13.20
CA ALA A 2 -6.25 19.36 12.19
C ALA A 2 -6.81 17.95 11.92
N GLU A 3 -7.33 17.28 12.93
CA GLU A 3 -7.92 15.94 12.81
C GLU A 3 -9.26 15.97 12.05
N THR A 4 -10.07 17.00 12.29
CA THR A 4 -11.35 17.21 11.59
C THR A 4 -11.13 17.53 10.11
N GLU A 5 -10.11 18.34 9.79
CA GLU A 5 -9.73 18.64 8.40
C GLU A 5 -9.22 17.39 7.66
N ALA A 6 -8.40 16.56 8.32
CA ALA A 6 -7.94 15.30 7.76
C ALA A 6 -9.10 14.35 7.44
N TRP A 7 -10.09 14.23 8.34
CA TRP A 7 -11.30 13.44 8.14
C TRP A 7 -12.17 13.97 7.00
N GLN A 8 -12.38 15.27 6.93
CA GLN A 8 -13.14 15.89 5.84
C GLN A 8 -12.48 15.67 4.47
N LYS A 9 -11.16 15.78 4.42
CA LYS A 9 -10.38 15.50 3.21
C LYS A 9 -10.50 14.03 2.81
N LEU A 10 -10.43 13.12 3.77
CA LEU A 10 -10.58 11.68 3.55
C LEU A 10 -11.97 11.33 3.01
N ILE A 11 -13.06 11.87 3.61
CA ILE A 11 -14.44 11.67 3.14
C ILE A 11 -14.61 12.22 1.72
N ARG A 12 -14.02 13.37 1.41
CA ARG A 12 -14.08 13.96 0.06
C ARG A 12 -13.39 13.07 -0.98
N VAL A 13 -12.20 12.54 -0.67
CA VAL A 13 -11.50 11.61 -1.56
C VAL A 13 -12.31 10.33 -1.74
N LEU A 14 -12.86 9.76 -0.66
CA LEU A 14 -13.75 8.60 -0.69
C LEU A 14 -14.95 8.80 -1.62
N THR A 15 -15.68 9.89 -1.41
CA THR A 15 -16.85 10.20 -2.22
C THR A 15 -16.50 10.35 -3.69
N HIS A 16 -15.40 11.04 -3.98
CA HIS A 16 -14.93 11.26 -5.34
C HIS A 16 -14.54 9.94 -6.05
N GLU A 17 -13.75 9.07 -5.39
CA GLU A 17 -13.33 7.79 -5.96
C GLU A 17 -14.50 6.81 -6.14
N ILE A 18 -15.43 6.78 -5.19
CA ILE A 18 -16.65 5.99 -5.28
C ILE A 18 -17.51 6.46 -6.48
N MET A 19 -17.76 7.76 -6.59
CA MET A 19 -18.58 8.32 -7.69
C MET A 19 -17.91 8.12 -9.05
N ASN A 20 -16.59 8.30 -9.15
CA ASN A 20 -15.82 8.07 -10.37
C ASN A 20 -15.82 6.60 -10.84
N SER A 21 -16.06 5.67 -9.94
CA SER A 21 -16.13 4.24 -10.26
C SER A 21 -17.57 3.80 -10.52
N ILE A 22 -18.54 4.25 -9.72
CA ILE A 22 -19.94 3.82 -9.80
C ILE A 22 -20.65 4.42 -11.02
N ALA A 23 -20.48 5.71 -11.31
CA ALA A 23 -21.18 6.35 -12.41
C ALA A 23 -20.93 5.68 -13.79
N PRO A 24 -19.67 5.36 -14.18
CA PRO A 24 -19.42 4.58 -15.39
C PRO A 24 -19.99 3.15 -15.35
N ILE A 25 -19.99 2.49 -14.16
CA ILE A 25 -20.57 1.15 -14.03
C ILE A 25 -22.07 1.18 -14.34
N ILE A 26 -22.81 2.14 -13.79
CA ILE A 26 -24.24 2.31 -14.05
C ILE A 26 -24.48 2.58 -15.53
N SER A 27 -23.84 3.59 -16.11
CA SER A 27 -24.02 3.97 -17.52
C SER A 27 -23.70 2.82 -18.48
N LEU A 28 -22.61 2.08 -18.25
CA LEU A 28 -22.23 0.94 -19.09
C LEU A 28 -23.17 -0.26 -18.90
N SER A 29 -23.70 -0.48 -17.70
CA SER A 29 -24.68 -1.54 -17.47
C SER A 29 -26.02 -1.24 -18.15
N GLU A 30 -26.45 0.03 -18.17
CA GLU A 30 -27.61 0.49 -18.95
C GLU A 30 -27.40 0.23 -20.44
N THR A 31 -26.23 0.60 -20.99
CA THR A 31 -25.87 0.34 -22.38
C THR A 31 -25.92 -1.15 -22.73
N VAL A 32 -25.42 -2.01 -21.85
CA VAL A 32 -25.46 -3.48 -22.04
C VAL A 32 -26.91 -3.97 -22.04
N THR A 33 -27.73 -3.49 -21.11
CA THR A 33 -29.13 -3.88 -20.96
C THR A 33 -29.96 -3.46 -22.15
N GLU A 34 -29.81 -2.22 -22.62
CA GLU A 34 -30.51 -1.69 -23.80
C GLU A 34 -30.18 -2.50 -25.05
N ARG A 35 -28.88 -2.78 -25.30
CA ARG A 35 -28.47 -3.57 -26.45
C ARG A 35 -28.92 -5.02 -26.38
N ALA A 36 -28.83 -5.65 -25.21
CA ALA A 36 -29.28 -7.01 -25.00
C ALA A 36 -30.80 -7.18 -25.21
N SER A 37 -31.56 -6.12 -24.98
CA SER A 37 -33.03 -6.10 -25.15
C SER A 37 -33.45 -5.78 -26.57
N SER A 38 -32.53 -5.39 -27.46
CA SER A 38 -32.84 -5.11 -28.86
C SER A 38 -33.01 -6.39 -29.68
N ASN A 39 -33.99 -6.40 -30.59
CA ASN A 39 -34.19 -7.51 -31.52
C ASN A 39 -33.14 -7.47 -32.64
N GLY A 40 -32.37 -8.56 -32.80
CA GLY A 40 -31.39 -8.70 -33.86
C GLY A 40 -30.00 -8.14 -33.53
N LEU A 41 -29.35 -8.74 -32.52
CA LEU A 41 -27.96 -8.45 -32.17
C LEU A 41 -27.01 -8.80 -33.32
N ASN A 42 -26.10 -7.88 -33.65
CA ASN A 42 -25.02 -8.09 -34.62
C ASN A 42 -23.67 -8.19 -33.91
N GLU A 43 -22.61 -8.57 -34.67
CA GLU A 43 -21.23 -8.72 -34.10
C GLU A 43 -20.71 -7.44 -33.43
N ARG A 44 -21.10 -6.27 -33.97
CA ARG A 44 -20.71 -4.98 -33.37
C ARG A 44 -21.36 -4.78 -32.00
N ASP A 45 -22.60 -5.19 -31.83
CA ASP A 45 -23.30 -5.11 -30.54
C ASP A 45 -22.68 -6.03 -29.51
N TYR A 46 -22.28 -7.25 -29.88
CA TYR A 46 -21.52 -8.14 -28.99
C TYR A 46 -20.18 -7.54 -28.58
N SER A 47 -19.44 -6.94 -29.51
CA SER A 47 -18.16 -6.29 -29.23
C SER A 47 -18.32 -5.13 -28.23
N ILE A 48 -19.35 -4.28 -28.41
CA ILE A 48 -19.63 -3.15 -27.51
C ILE A 48 -20.01 -3.65 -26.12
N MET A 49 -20.87 -4.66 -26.04
CA MET A 49 -21.27 -5.27 -24.77
C MET A 49 -20.08 -5.88 -24.03
N LEU A 50 -19.21 -6.59 -24.74
CA LEU A 50 -17.99 -7.17 -24.16
C LEU A 50 -17.06 -6.10 -23.59
N GLN A 51 -16.81 -5.02 -24.35
CA GLN A 51 -15.99 -3.90 -23.87
C GLN A 51 -16.61 -3.21 -22.65
N ALA A 52 -17.93 -3.02 -22.65
CA ALA A 52 -18.66 -2.45 -21.52
C ALA A 52 -18.52 -3.34 -20.27
N MET A 53 -18.72 -4.65 -20.41
CA MET A 53 -18.56 -5.61 -19.31
C MET A 53 -17.13 -5.66 -18.76
N GLN A 54 -16.12 -5.65 -19.62
CA GLN A 54 -14.71 -5.59 -19.21
C GLN A 54 -14.40 -4.31 -18.44
N THR A 55 -14.99 -3.19 -18.85
CA THR A 55 -14.80 -1.90 -18.18
C THR A 55 -15.52 -1.87 -16.83
N ILE A 56 -16.75 -2.42 -16.75
CA ILE A 56 -17.49 -2.59 -15.49
C ILE A 56 -16.65 -3.45 -14.53
N HIS A 57 -16.14 -4.59 -14.98
CA HIS A 57 -15.32 -5.47 -14.16
C HIS A 57 -14.08 -4.75 -13.60
N ARG A 58 -13.32 -4.06 -14.47
CA ARG A 58 -12.13 -3.30 -14.05
C ARG A 58 -12.46 -2.20 -13.04
N ARG A 59 -13.54 -1.45 -13.24
CA ARG A 59 -13.97 -0.39 -12.33
C ARG A 59 -14.45 -0.93 -10.99
N SER A 60 -15.20 -2.03 -11.01
CA SER A 60 -15.66 -2.71 -9.79
C SER A 60 -14.50 -3.25 -8.97
N LYS A 61 -13.50 -3.85 -9.62
CA LYS A 61 -12.28 -4.32 -8.96
C LYS A 61 -11.49 -3.16 -8.33
N GLY A 62 -11.30 -2.07 -9.07
CA GLY A 62 -10.62 -0.88 -8.56
C GLY A 62 -11.34 -0.27 -7.35
N LEU A 63 -12.69 -0.27 -7.35
CA LEU A 63 -13.47 0.20 -6.21
C LEU A 63 -13.32 -0.72 -5.00
N LEU A 64 -13.31 -2.04 -5.21
CA LEU A 64 -13.10 -3.00 -4.14
C LEU A 64 -11.70 -2.81 -3.49
N ASP A 65 -10.66 -2.72 -4.31
CA ASP A 65 -9.28 -2.47 -3.85
C ASP A 65 -9.20 -1.15 -3.06
N PHE A 66 -9.91 -0.12 -3.50
CA PHE A 66 -9.98 1.16 -2.81
C PHE A 66 -10.66 1.05 -1.44
N VAL A 67 -11.81 0.36 -1.35
CA VAL A 67 -12.53 0.14 -0.09
C VAL A 67 -11.70 -0.69 0.89
N GLU A 68 -11.02 -1.73 0.42
CA GLU A 68 -10.12 -2.54 1.26
C GLU A 68 -8.95 -1.72 1.81
N ASN A 69 -8.39 -0.88 0.97
CA ASN A 69 -7.34 0.04 1.37
C ASN A 69 -7.82 1.06 2.41
N TYR A 70 -9.01 1.62 2.22
CA TYR A 70 -9.64 2.49 3.21
C TYR A 70 -9.86 1.78 4.55
N ARG A 71 -10.31 0.53 4.51
CA ARG A 71 -10.51 -0.28 5.71
C ARG A 71 -9.21 -0.49 6.49
N LYS A 72 -8.07 -0.67 5.81
CA LYS A 72 -6.75 -0.77 6.45
C LYS A 72 -6.36 0.50 7.19
N LEU A 73 -6.76 1.67 6.70
CA LEU A 73 -6.52 2.95 7.37
C LEU A 73 -7.39 3.17 8.60
N THR A 74 -8.64 2.70 8.56
CA THR A 74 -9.64 3.02 9.61
C THR A 74 -9.76 1.97 10.70
N ARG A 75 -9.19 0.78 10.50
CA ARG A 75 -9.25 -0.35 11.44
C ARG A 75 -7.87 -0.81 11.85
N ILE A 76 -7.21 -0.02 12.70
CA ILE A 76 -6.03 -0.51 13.41
C ILE A 76 -6.54 -1.27 14.63
N PRO A 77 -6.25 -2.58 14.77
CA PRO A 77 -6.64 -3.34 15.94
C PRO A 77 -5.93 -2.82 17.18
N VAL A 78 -6.48 -3.12 18.35
CA VAL A 78 -5.80 -2.83 19.62
C VAL A 78 -4.50 -3.63 19.66
N PRO A 79 -3.33 -2.99 19.91
CA PRO A 79 -2.05 -3.67 19.90
C PRO A 79 -1.95 -4.76 20.99
N MET A 80 -1.50 -5.95 20.60
CA MET A 80 -1.16 -7.04 21.52
C MET A 80 0.35 -7.01 21.81
N GLN A 81 0.74 -6.18 22.77
CA GLN A 81 2.14 -5.95 23.09
C GLN A 81 2.78 -7.18 23.77
N GLN A 82 3.94 -7.59 23.28
CA GLN A 82 4.76 -8.66 23.84
C GLN A 82 6.25 -8.34 23.70
N LEU A 83 7.05 -8.92 24.58
CA LEU A 83 8.50 -8.80 24.47
C LEU A 83 9.04 -9.87 23.54
N PHE A 84 9.70 -9.46 22.45
CA PHE A 84 10.29 -10.39 21.49
C PHE A 84 11.67 -9.94 21.02
N PRO A 85 12.56 -10.90 20.61
CA PRO A 85 13.85 -10.57 20.05
C PRO A 85 13.71 -10.06 18.61
N VAL A 86 14.41 -8.98 18.27
CA VAL A 86 14.40 -8.41 16.92
C VAL A 86 15.01 -9.36 15.89
N SER A 87 15.97 -10.17 16.30
CA SER A 87 16.58 -11.19 15.43
C SER A 87 15.55 -12.14 14.83
N SER A 88 14.59 -12.64 15.63
CA SER A 88 13.54 -13.54 15.12
C SER A 88 12.62 -12.87 14.11
N LEU A 89 12.31 -11.58 14.30
CA LEU A 89 11.53 -10.81 13.33
C LEU A 89 12.31 -10.64 12.01
N PHE A 90 13.62 -10.36 12.10
CA PHE A 90 14.46 -10.21 10.92
C PHE A 90 14.68 -11.52 10.16
N ASP A 91 14.70 -12.66 10.87
CA ASP A 91 14.79 -13.98 10.24
C ASP A 91 13.53 -14.29 9.41
N ASP A 92 12.35 -13.96 9.92
CA ASP A 92 11.10 -14.13 9.19
C ASP A 92 11.04 -13.20 7.95
N LEU A 93 11.41 -11.93 8.11
CA LEU A 93 11.49 -10.98 7.00
C LEU A 93 12.50 -11.42 5.93
N ARG A 94 13.66 -11.96 6.34
CA ARG A 94 14.65 -12.51 5.40
C ARG A 94 14.08 -13.65 4.57
N GLY A 95 13.22 -14.47 5.16
CA GLY A 95 12.51 -15.55 4.44
C GLY A 95 11.58 -15.06 3.33
N LEU A 96 11.03 -13.85 3.45
CA LEU A 96 10.17 -13.23 2.43
C LEU A 96 10.94 -12.66 1.23
N TYR A 97 12.24 -12.36 1.42
CA TYR A 97 13.10 -11.76 0.41
C TYR A 97 14.32 -12.66 0.17
N PRO A 98 14.15 -13.76 -0.57
CA PRO A 98 15.26 -14.67 -0.88
C PRO A 98 16.33 -13.97 -1.73
N ALA A 99 17.55 -14.51 -1.71
CA ALA A 99 18.65 -14.02 -2.52
C ALA A 99 18.23 -13.93 -4.01
N GLY A 100 18.41 -12.77 -4.60
CA GLY A 100 17.96 -12.46 -5.96
C GLY A 100 18.66 -11.23 -6.53
N ALA A 101 17.94 -10.50 -7.38
CA ALA A 101 18.46 -9.30 -8.04
C ALA A 101 18.78 -8.15 -7.06
N ILE A 102 18.13 -8.13 -5.88
CA ILE A 102 18.33 -7.10 -4.85
C ILE A 102 19.15 -7.68 -3.69
N SER A 103 20.20 -6.97 -3.27
CA SER A 103 21.01 -7.31 -2.10
C SER A 103 20.31 -6.84 -0.83
N PHE A 104 19.94 -7.76 0.06
CA PHE A 104 19.40 -7.47 1.38
C PHE A 104 20.42 -7.71 2.47
N SER A 105 20.57 -6.76 3.39
CA SER A 105 21.35 -6.94 4.62
C SER A 105 20.50 -6.64 5.85
N PHE A 106 20.56 -7.54 6.85
CA PHE A 106 19.88 -7.40 8.13
C PHE A 106 20.92 -7.44 9.25
N SER A 107 20.90 -6.44 10.13
CA SER A 107 21.85 -6.31 11.25
C SER A 107 21.11 -5.92 12.53
N VAL A 108 21.44 -6.61 13.63
CA VAL A 108 20.90 -6.31 14.97
C VAL A 108 22.06 -6.05 15.93
N ARG A 109 22.05 -4.89 16.60
CA ARG A 109 23.08 -4.50 17.57
C ARG A 109 22.45 -3.83 18.81
N PRO A 110 22.58 -4.40 20.03
CA PRO A 110 23.22 -5.68 20.34
C PRO A 110 22.41 -6.88 19.82
N VAL A 111 23.06 -8.04 19.67
CA VAL A 111 22.45 -9.26 19.06
C VAL A 111 21.21 -9.72 19.84
N ASP A 112 21.17 -9.50 21.14
CA ASP A 112 20.08 -9.84 22.06
C ASP A 112 19.01 -8.72 22.17
N LEU A 113 19.01 -7.73 21.25
CA LEU A 113 18.06 -6.64 21.25
C LEU A 113 16.62 -7.16 21.25
N ARG A 114 15.85 -6.74 22.23
CA ARG A 114 14.41 -7.02 22.37
C ARG A 114 13.62 -5.75 22.32
N ILE A 115 12.39 -5.84 21.82
CA ILE A 115 11.40 -4.76 21.84
C ILE A 115 10.10 -5.25 22.46
N TYR A 116 9.40 -4.33 23.13
CA TYR A 116 8.08 -4.56 23.70
C TYR A 116 7.06 -3.84 22.82
N ALA A 117 6.39 -4.58 21.95
CA ALA A 117 5.44 -4.06 20.97
C ALA A 117 4.52 -5.17 20.47
N ASP A 118 3.56 -4.83 19.62
CA ASP A 118 2.83 -5.81 18.81
C ASP A 118 3.70 -6.25 17.64
N ARG A 119 4.15 -7.52 17.69
CA ARG A 119 5.07 -8.08 16.70
C ARG A 119 4.50 -8.05 15.28
N ALA A 120 3.20 -8.38 15.13
CA ALA A 120 2.56 -8.41 13.82
C ALA A 120 2.42 -7.01 13.21
N MET A 121 2.15 -6.00 14.04
CA MET A 121 2.11 -4.60 13.60
C MET A 121 3.50 -4.12 13.16
N ILE A 122 4.55 -4.39 13.94
CA ILE A 122 5.92 -4.02 13.55
C ILE A 122 6.35 -4.74 12.27
N GLU A 123 6.02 -6.02 12.13
CA GLU A 123 6.25 -6.79 10.90
C GLU A 123 5.55 -6.14 9.69
N GLN A 124 4.29 -5.74 9.83
CA GLN A 124 3.52 -5.05 8.80
C GLN A 124 4.17 -3.72 8.38
N VAL A 125 4.65 -2.93 9.35
CA VAL A 125 5.40 -1.69 9.08
C VAL A 125 6.64 -1.99 8.25
N LEU A 126 7.43 -2.98 8.66
CA LEU A 126 8.67 -3.35 7.97
C LEU A 126 8.40 -3.88 6.56
N ILE A 127 7.37 -4.71 6.36
CA ILE A 127 6.95 -5.18 5.04
C ILE A 127 6.58 -4.00 4.12
N ASN A 128 5.84 -3.01 4.62
CA ASN A 128 5.49 -1.82 3.85
C ASN A 128 6.73 -1.00 3.45
N LEU A 129 7.68 -0.82 4.39
CA LEU A 129 8.92 -0.09 4.12
C LEU A 129 9.83 -0.86 3.15
N LEU A 130 9.98 -2.17 3.33
CA LEU A 130 10.77 -3.04 2.44
C LEU A 130 10.18 -3.05 1.02
N LYS A 131 8.85 -3.15 0.88
CA LYS A 131 8.19 -3.05 -0.42
C LYS A 131 8.53 -1.73 -1.12
N ASN A 132 8.45 -0.61 -0.40
CA ASN A 132 8.78 0.70 -0.95
C ASN A 132 10.27 0.78 -1.37
N ALA A 133 11.18 0.24 -0.55
CA ALA A 133 12.62 0.19 -0.83
C ALA A 133 12.92 -0.66 -2.08
N VAL A 134 12.31 -1.85 -2.19
CA VAL A 134 12.42 -2.73 -3.37
C VAL A 134 11.99 -2.02 -4.63
N GLU A 135 10.81 -1.40 -4.62
CA GLU A 135 10.27 -0.66 -5.76
C GLU A 135 11.17 0.52 -6.15
N ALA A 136 11.74 1.23 -5.16
CA ALA A 136 12.66 2.35 -5.42
C ALA A 136 13.98 1.92 -6.08
N CYS A 137 14.39 0.66 -5.84
CA CYS A 137 15.65 0.12 -6.33
C CYS A 137 15.56 -0.62 -7.68
N GLN A 138 14.36 -0.89 -8.22
CA GLN A 138 14.15 -1.78 -9.38
C GLN A 138 14.99 -1.43 -10.61
N GLU A 139 15.24 -0.14 -10.85
CA GLU A 139 16.01 0.32 -12.02
C GLU A 139 17.49 0.60 -11.70
N ARG A 140 17.97 0.25 -10.49
CA ARG A 140 19.36 0.44 -10.12
C ARG A 140 20.23 -0.71 -10.62
N PRO A 141 21.47 -0.45 -11.08
CA PRO A 141 22.37 -1.50 -11.54
C PRO A 141 22.83 -2.43 -10.41
N TYR A 142 22.90 -1.93 -9.17
CA TYR A 142 23.28 -2.69 -7.95
C TYR A 142 22.28 -2.34 -6.84
N PRO A 143 21.06 -2.90 -6.87
CA PRO A 143 20.03 -2.56 -5.89
C PRO A 143 20.37 -3.14 -4.52
N GLU A 144 20.35 -2.28 -3.51
CA GLU A 144 20.67 -2.62 -2.14
C GLU A 144 19.63 -2.09 -1.15
N VAL A 145 19.20 -2.96 -0.22
CA VAL A 145 18.32 -2.61 0.90
C VAL A 145 18.94 -3.08 2.19
N ARG A 146 19.07 -2.18 3.17
CA ARG A 146 19.67 -2.45 4.49
C ARG A 146 18.62 -2.26 5.57
N VAL A 147 18.50 -3.26 6.45
CA VAL A 147 17.63 -3.20 7.64
C VAL A 147 18.52 -3.31 8.87
N ASN A 148 18.55 -2.27 9.70
CA ASN A 148 19.37 -2.25 10.90
C ASN A 148 18.50 -2.01 12.12
N ALA A 149 18.76 -2.75 13.20
CA ALA A 149 18.19 -2.52 14.51
C ALA A 149 19.28 -2.24 15.52
N PHE A 150 19.12 -1.16 16.30
CA PHE A 150 20.09 -0.72 17.31
C PHE A 150 19.41 0.08 18.42
N ARG A 151 20.17 0.44 19.46
CA ARG A 151 19.69 1.40 20.48
C ARG A 151 20.24 2.78 20.18
N ARG A 152 19.35 3.79 20.27
CA ARG A 152 19.71 5.20 20.27
C ARG A 152 19.17 5.81 21.56
N GLU A 153 20.05 6.30 22.43
CA GLU A 153 19.67 6.90 23.72
C GLU A 153 18.80 5.95 24.57
N GLY A 154 19.11 4.65 24.55
CA GLY A 154 18.35 3.62 25.28
C GLY A 154 17.09 3.12 24.56
N VAL A 155 16.61 3.80 23.54
CA VAL A 155 15.40 3.43 22.78
C VAL A 155 15.76 2.52 21.61
N PRO A 156 15.05 1.39 21.41
CA PRO A 156 15.24 0.56 20.24
C PRO A 156 14.79 1.29 18.96
N VAL A 157 15.61 1.25 17.94
CA VAL A 157 15.36 1.86 16.62
C VAL A 157 15.58 0.83 15.54
N ILE A 158 14.67 0.75 14.58
CA ILE A 158 14.83 -0.03 13.36
C ILE A 158 14.86 0.94 12.18
N THR A 159 15.84 0.79 11.29
CA THR A 159 15.96 1.58 10.08
C THR A 159 15.90 0.70 8.85
N VAL A 160 15.23 1.17 7.81
CA VAL A 160 15.26 0.59 6.46
C VAL A 160 15.87 1.65 5.55
N SER A 161 16.94 1.29 4.86
CA SER A 161 17.64 2.17 3.92
C SER A 161 17.78 1.50 2.58
N ASP A 162 17.59 2.24 1.51
CA ASP A 162 17.75 1.79 0.14
C ASP A 162 18.67 2.74 -0.64
N ASN A 163 19.19 2.27 -1.77
CA ASN A 163 19.94 3.07 -2.73
C ASN A 163 19.13 3.45 -3.97
N GLY A 164 17.80 3.47 -3.84
CA GLY A 164 16.86 3.78 -4.91
C GLY A 164 16.91 5.24 -5.39
N TYR A 165 15.88 5.66 -6.10
CA TYR A 165 15.77 7.03 -6.63
C TYR A 165 15.41 8.08 -5.57
N GLY A 166 15.09 7.65 -4.34
CA GLY A 166 14.72 8.53 -3.24
C GLY A 166 13.32 9.13 -3.37
N ILE A 167 13.05 10.14 -2.55
CA ILE A 167 11.79 10.87 -2.53
C ILE A 167 12.09 12.32 -2.92
N VAL A 168 11.35 12.85 -3.91
CA VAL A 168 11.50 14.24 -4.34
C VAL A 168 11.12 15.21 -3.20
N PRO A 169 11.82 16.34 -3.03
CA PRO A 169 11.60 17.25 -1.90
C PRO A 169 10.14 17.68 -1.74
N GLU A 170 9.44 17.93 -2.84
CA GLU A 170 8.05 18.38 -2.86
C GLU A 170 7.05 17.33 -2.35
N ALA A 171 7.47 16.06 -2.30
CA ALA A 171 6.67 14.96 -1.79
C ALA A 171 6.95 14.64 -0.31
N MET A 172 8.09 15.06 0.26
CA MET A 172 8.52 14.68 1.61
C MET A 172 7.47 14.97 2.69
N ASP A 173 6.84 16.14 2.67
CA ASP A 173 5.81 16.52 3.64
C ASP A 173 4.48 15.78 3.44
N LYS A 174 4.32 15.10 2.31
CA LYS A 174 3.07 14.45 1.89
C LYS A 174 3.12 12.92 1.93
N VAL A 175 4.30 12.31 2.12
CA VAL A 175 4.46 10.84 2.05
C VAL A 175 3.61 10.07 3.07
N PHE A 176 3.23 10.71 4.17
CA PHE A 176 2.33 10.13 5.19
C PHE A 176 0.87 10.53 5.02
N VAL A 177 0.56 11.36 4.01
CA VAL A 177 -0.84 11.71 3.72
C VAL A 177 -1.52 10.52 3.03
N PRO A 178 -2.66 10.04 3.55
CA PRO A 178 -3.39 8.93 2.93
C PRO A 178 -3.70 9.19 1.46
N PHE A 179 -3.58 8.16 0.61
CA PHE A 179 -3.80 8.19 -0.84
C PHE A 179 -2.83 9.08 -1.64
N PHE A 180 -1.85 9.70 -1.00
CA PHE A 180 -0.79 10.39 -1.70
C PHE A 180 0.23 9.37 -2.24
N THR A 181 0.47 9.40 -3.54
CA THR A 181 1.46 8.55 -4.21
C THR A 181 2.05 9.26 -5.42
N THR A 182 3.33 9.08 -5.65
CA THR A 182 4.03 9.48 -6.87
C THR A 182 4.18 8.29 -7.84
N LYS A 183 3.74 7.10 -7.43
CA LYS A 183 3.88 5.85 -8.18
C LYS A 183 2.64 5.54 -9.01
N GLN A 184 2.82 5.13 -10.25
CA GLN A 184 1.73 4.67 -11.10
C GLN A 184 1.16 3.35 -10.53
N GLY A 185 -0.13 3.35 -10.17
CA GLY A 185 -0.79 2.18 -9.55
C GLY A 185 -0.52 1.99 -8.05
N GLY A 186 0.20 2.89 -7.40
CA GLY A 186 0.39 2.87 -5.95
C GLY A 186 -0.89 3.26 -5.20
N SER A 187 -1.22 2.56 -4.12
CA SER A 187 -2.40 2.89 -3.29
C SER A 187 -2.24 4.15 -2.44
N GLY A 188 -1.01 4.61 -2.21
CA GLY A 188 -0.69 5.76 -1.36
C GLY A 188 -1.04 5.59 0.14
N ILE A 189 -1.17 4.34 0.62
CA ILE A 189 -1.65 4.05 1.97
C ILE A 189 -0.56 3.46 2.88
N GLY A 190 0.42 2.77 2.30
CA GLY A 190 1.42 2.03 3.06
C GLY A 190 2.10 2.87 4.16
N LEU A 191 2.63 4.04 3.82
CA LEU A 191 3.31 4.90 4.79
C LEU A 191 2.35 5.56 5.78
N SER A 192 1.12 5.88 5.40
CA SER A 192 0.11 6.41 6.32
C SER A 192 -0.32 5.38 7.36
N VAL A 193 -0.45 4.10 6.99
CA VAL A 193 -0.67 2.99 7.93
C VAL A 193 0.54 2.81 8.85
N CYS A 194 1.78 2.86 8.33
CA CYS A 194 2.99 2.77 9.15
C CYS A 194 3.06 3.86 10.23
N ARG A 195 2.56 5.07 9.93
CA ARG A 195 2.53 6.18 10.89
C ARG A 195 1.50 6.00 12.00
N GLN A 196 0.43 5.26 11.72
CA GLN A 196 -0.65 5.02 12.69
C GLN A 196 -0.34 3.86 13.65
N ILE A 197 0.50 2.91 13.23
CA ILE A 197 1.03 1.82 14.05
C ILE A 197 2.12 2.34 14.97
#